data_947395abea2a571904dee2b58be0fcbf
#
_entry.id   947395abea2a571904dee2b58be0fcbf
#
_cell.length_a   1.000
_cell.length_b   1.000
_cell.length_c   1.000
_cell.angle_alpha   90.00
_cell.angle_beta   90.00
_cell.angle_gamma   90.00
#
_symmetry.space_group_name_H-M   'P 1'
#
loop_
_entity.id
_entity.type
_entity.pdbx_description
1 polymer ?
#
loop_
_entity_poly.entity_id
_entity_poly.type
_entity_poly.pdbx_seq_one_letter_code
_entity_poly.pdbx_strand_id
1 'polypeptide(L)'
;MKRNIKLAVTVGLVSVVSGAYIASAIGNKPVYVLPVNSAVTIDPIATTGDQISGLVIRGIPDGMGAYENGQGGITILSNHEVAINDAIAKKSASTNSTWGSTITKFNYSPNSRTITSAANLFNNVKFWNYNTNQYQDTPFGGEPKNIAKDSFSWGISRFCSATFSPAGTFIYNGIGYDGALFTTGEEVGDSSRGFAFDMFGNGWQLPRMGMLSFETIAPTRKPGINTVAIADEDGSATDSQLHLYIGKKQSTGSVVDKAGLTNGDLYVLNAGSIPTDNIF
;
A
#
# COMPACT_ATOMS: atom_id res chain seq x y z
N MET A 1 59.26 24.07 49.07
CA MET A 1 58.28 24.95 48.45
C MET A 1 57.60 24.21 47.33
N LYS A 2 56.37 23.73 47.52
CA LYS A 2 55.54 23.06 46.48
C LYS A 2 54.59 24.12 45.90
N ARG A 3 54.75 24.42 44.65
CA ARG A 3 53.89 25.33 43.88
C ARG A 3 52.70 24.53 43.36
N ASN A 4 51.51 24.84 43.86
CA ASN A 4 50.24 24.31 43.33
C ASN A 4 49.82 25.12 42.09
N ILE A 5 49.83 24.50 40.91
CA ILE A 5 49.29 25.10 39.69
C ILE A 5 47.78 24.71 39.67
N LYS A 6 46.91 25.73 39.81
CA LYS A 6 45.47 25.55 39.59
C LYS A 6 45.20 25.70 38.13
N LEU A 7 44.77 24.62 37.48
CA LEU A 7 44.33 24.63 36.12
C LEU A 7 42.85 25.11 36.13
N ALA A 8 42.63 26.27 35.55
CA ALA A 8 41.25 26.77 35.34
C ALA A 8 40.75 26.18 34.03
N VAL A 9 39.77 25.29 34.12
CA VAL A 9 39.05 24.82 32.94
C VAL A 9 37.90 25.77 32.66
N THR A 10 38.05 26.56 31.61
CA THR A 10 36.98 27.40 31.09
C THR A 10 36.04 26.50 30.26
N VAL A 11 34.91 26.15 30.82
CA VAL A 11 33.85 25.51 30.06
C VAL A 11 33.15 26.58 29.25
N GLY A 12 33.45 26.62 27.94
CA GLY A 12 32.70 27.44 27.00
C GLY A 12 31.27 26.89 26.88
N LEU A 13 30.29 27.64 27.33
CA LEU A 13 28.89 27.37 27.02
C LEU A 13 28.71 27.63 25.52
N VAL A 14 28.63 26.56 24.75
CA VAL A 14 28.05 26.62 23.42
C VAL A 14 26.54 26.72 23.62
N SER A 15 25.99 27.91 23.50
CA SER A 15 24.56 28.12 23.42
C SER A 15 24.08 27.58 22.07
N VAL A 16 23.66 26.32 22.07
CA VAL A 16 22.82 25.78 21.01
C VAL A 16 21.51 26.52 21.11
N VAL A 17 21.30 27.47 20.19
CA VAL A 17 19.97 28.03 19.95
C VAL A 17 19.15 26.89 19.34
N SER A 18 18.55 26.11 20.22
CA SER A 18 17.48 25.20 19.85
C SER A 18 16.28 26.06 19.48
N GLY A 19 16.13 26.36 18.19
CA GLY A 19 14.86 26.81 17.67
C GLY A 19 13.83 25.78 18.12
N ALA A 20 12.89 26.17 18.95
CA ALA A 20 11.80 25.32 19.34
C ALA A 20 10.97 25.04 18.10
N TYR A 21 11.20 23.90 17.47
CA TYR A 21 10.32 23.38 16.46
C TYR A 21 9.02 22.99 17.19
N ILE A 22 7.99 23.80 17.04
CA ILE A 22 6.65 23.43 17.47
C ILE A 22 6.15 22.43 16.41
N ALA A 23 6.52 21.18 16.57
CA ALA A 23 5.86 20.09 15.89
C ALA A 23 4.47 19.99 16.54
N SER A 24 3.44 20.43 15.85
CA SER A 24 2.07 20.14 16.25
C SER A 24 1.85 18.66 15.96
N ALA A 25 2.11 17.82 16.95
CA ALA A 25 1.83 16.41 16.86
C ALA A 25 0.31 16.24 16.77
N ILE A 26 -0.16 15.78 15.61
CA ILE A 26 -1.45 15.14 15.50
C ILE A 26 -1.20 13.69 15.90
N GLY A 27 -1.44 13.41 17.18
CA GLY A 27 -1.06 12.17 17.81
C GLY A 27 -0.06 12.42 18.94
N ASN A 28 -0.06 11.56 19.93
CA ASN A 28 0.77 11.68 21.14
C ASN A 28 2.25 11.27 20.92
N LYS A 29 2.72 11.19 19.67
CA LYS A 29 4.07 10.68 19.38
C LYS A 29 4.96 11.76 18.77
N PRO A 30 6.25 11.75 19.13
CA PRO A 30 7.21 12.73 18.64
C PRO A 30 7.49 12.53 17.14
N VAL A 31 7.96 13.59 16.50
CA VAL A 31 8.54 13.51 15.16
C VAL A 31 9.79 12.65 15.21
N TYR A 32 9.86 11.59 14.40
CA TYR A 32 11.02 10.70 14.35
C TYR A 32 12.10 11.16 13.37
N VAL A 33 11.75 12.06 12.45
CA VAL A 33 12.65 12.57 11.41
C VAL A 33 12.85 14.06 11.63
N LEU A 34 14.09 14.50 11.71
CA LEU A 34 14.43 15.91 11.85
C LEU A 34 14.99 16.46 10.53
N PRO A 35 14.61 17.67 10.12
CA PRO A 35 15.17 18.29 8.92
C PRO A 35 16.64 18.66 9.17
N VAL A 36 17.50 18.36 8.21
CA VAL A 36 18.91 18.81 8.23
C VAL A 36 19.05 20.23 7.69
N ASN A 37 18.02 20.77 7.06
CA ASN A 37 17.97 22.11 6.52
C ASN A 37 16.85 22.91 7.20
N SER A 38 17.16 24.06 7.76
CA SER A 38 16.20 24.92 8.47
C SER A 38 15.09 25.51 7.59
N ALA A 39 15.26 25.47 6.25
CA ALA A 39 14.22 25.85 5.30
C ALA A 39 13.13 24.76 5.11
N VAL A 40 13.35 23.56 5.66
CA VAL A 40 12.42 22.43 5.57
C VAL A 40 11.72 22.25 6.92
N THR A 41 10.40 22.10 6.89
CA THR A 41 9.59 21.70 8.05
C THR A 41 9.05 20.31 7.82
N ILE A 42 9.13 19.45 8.82
CA ILE A 42 8.58 18.09 8.80
C ILE A 42 7.45 18.01 9.82
N ASP A 43 6.26 17.66 9.34
CA ASP A 43 5.09 17.45 10.18
C ASP A 43 4.68 15.98 10.09
N PRO A 44 4.63 15.23 11.21
CA PRO A 44 4.04 13.91 11.22
C PRO A 44 2.52 14.05 11.07
N ILE A 45 1.95 13.41 10.08
CA ILE A 45 0.50 13.48 9.82
C ILE A 45 -0.29 12.37 10.53
N ALA A 46 0.34 11.22 10.73
CA ALA A 46 -0.21 10.09 11.48
C ALA A 46 0.92 9.15 11.93
N THR A 47 0.67 8.40 12.98
CA THR A 47 1.58 7.35 13.47
C THR A 47 0.77 6.09 13.78
N THR A 48 1.37 4.93 13.60
CA THR A 48 0.76 3.66 14.01
C THR A 48 0.37 3.71 15.49
N GLY A 49 -0.89 3.36 15.79
CA GLY A 49 -1.51 3.45 17.09
C GLY A 49 -2.33 4.72 17.32
N ASP A 50 -2.25 5.72 16.45
CA ASP A 50 -3.15 6.88 16.51
C ASP A 50 -4.59 6.44 16.21
N GLN A 51 -5.53 7.15 16.84
CA GLN A 51 -6.95 6.98 16.58
C GLN A 51 -7.49 8.25 15.90
N ILE A 52 -7.91 8.11 14.66
CA ILE A 52 -8.42 9.22 13.86
C ILE A 52 -9.83 8.85 13.37
N SER A 53 -10.82 9.68 13.65
CA SER A 53 -12.24 9.43 13.29
C SER A 53 -12.76 8.06 13.77
N GLY A 54 -12.28 7.57 14.90
CA GLY A 54 -12.64 6.24 15.43
C GLY A 54 -11.85 5.07 14.84
N LEU A 55 -11.04 5.30 13.80
CA LEU A 55 -10.18 4.30 13.22
C LEU A 55 -8.81 4.30 13.92
N VAL A 56 -8.35 3.13 14.35
CA VAL A 56 -6.99 2.94 14.86
C VAL A 56 -6.07 2.60 13.70
N ILE A 57 -5.01 3.39 13.49
CA ILE A 57 -3.99 3.14 12.49
C ILE A 57 -3.14 1.94 12.94
N ARG A 58 -3.05 0.90 12.14
CA ARG A 58 -2.44 -0.40 12.51
C ARG A 58 -1.33 -0.79 11.59
N GLY A 59 -0.56 -1.79 12.03
CA GLY A 59 0.50 -2.41 11.23
C GLY A 59 1.59 -1.43 10.85
N ILE A 60 2.33 -1.79 9.82
CA ILE A 60 3.37 -0.95 9.24
C ILE A 60 2.74 -0.24 8.03
N PRO A 61 2.71 1.10 7.97
CA PRO A 61 2.32 1.80 6.76
C PRO A 61 3.31 1.50 5.64
N ASP A 62 2.80 1.09 4.49
CA ASP A 62 3.60 0.77 3.33
C ASP A 62 3.04 1.47 2.08
N GLY A 63 2.68 0.73 1.03
CA GLY A 63 2.26 1.26 -0.24
C GLY A 63 1.30 2.43 -0.15
N MET A 64 1.64 3.53 -0.79
CA MET A 64 0.90 4.76 -0.69
C MET A 64 0.50 5.34 -2.04
N GLY A 65 -0.54 6.15 -2.02
CA GLY A 65 -0.95 6.99 -3.12
C GLY A 65 -1.61 8.26 -2.63
N ALA A 66 -1.61 9.30 -3.43
CA ALA A 66 -2.26 10.55 -3.07
C ALA A 66 -2.90 11.22 -4.29
N TYR A 67 -4.00 11.94 -4.04
CA TYR A 67 -4.67 12.73 -5.07
C TYR A 67 -5.43 13.91 -4.45
N GLU A 68 -5.63 14.95 -5.25
CA GLU A 68 -6.48 16.08 -4.85
C GLU A 68 -7.94 15.62 -4.77
N ASN A 69 -8.62 15.97 -3.68
CA ASN A 69 -10.00 15.52 -3.44
C ASN A 69 -11.08 16.44 -4.03
N GLY A 70 -10.70 17.44 -4.81
CA GLY A 70 -11.62 18.41 -5.42
C GLY A 70 -12.20 19.46 -4.47
N GLN A 71 -11.81 19.43 -3.18
CA GLN A 71 -12.26 20.37 -2.14
C GLN A 71 -11.11 21.19 -1.54
N GLY A 72 -9.99 21.26 -2.25
CA GLY A 72 -8.77 21.93 -1.79
C GLY A 72 -7.98 21.12 -0.75
N GLY A 73 -8.31 19.87 -0.56
CA GLY A 73 -7.60 18.90 0.28
C GLY A 73 -6.93 17.80 -0.54
N ILE A 74 -6.19 16.96 0.16
CA ILE A 74 -5.50 15.79 -0.42
C ILE A 74 -6.07 14.54 0.26
N THR A 75 -6.45 13.56 -0.54
CA THR A 75 -6.69 12.20 -0.06
C THR A 75 -5.39 11.41 -0.17
N ILE A 76 -4.97 10.81 0.93
CA ILE A 76 -3.82 9.93 1.01
C ILE A 76 -4.35 8.51 1.25
N LEU A 77 -3.89 7.57 0.46
CA LEU A 77 -4.13 6.14 0.64
C LEU A 77 -2.85 5.51 1.19
N SER A 78 -2.99 4.67 2.19
CA SER A 78 -1.89 3.87 2.71
C SER A 78 -2.40 2.48 3.02
N ASN A 79 -1.77 1.46 2.46
CA ASN A 79 -2.02 0.11 2.94
C ASN A 79 -1.19 -0.17 4.19
N HIS A 80 -1.47 -1.29 4.83
CA HIS A 80 -0.86 -1.65 6.09
C HIS A 80 -0.42 -3.11 6.06
N GLU A 81 0.81 -3.35 6.44
CA GLU A 81 1.32 -4.69 6.68
C GLU A 81 0.73 -5.23 7.98
N VAL A 82 -0.33 -6.00 7.87
CA VAL A 82 -0.97 -6.69 8.99
C VAL A 82 -1.19 -8.14 8.60
N ALA A 83 -0.46 -9.04 9.21
CA ALA A 83 -0.63 -10.47 8.95
C ALA A 83 -2.03 -10.95 9.38
N ILE A 84 -2.61 -11.86 8.63
CA ILE A 84 -3.96 -12.40 8.88
C ILE A 84 -4.11 -13.00 10.28
N ASN A 85 -3.03 -13.54 10.84
CA ASN A 85 -3.00 -14.14 12.17
C ASN A 85 -2.62 -13.16 13.28
N ASP A 86 -2.35 -11.91 12.97
CA ASP A 86 -2.02 -10.91 13.96
C ASP A 86 -3.20 -10.67 14.90
N ALA A 87 -2.93 -10.62 16.19
CA ALA A 87 -3.94 -10.32 17.20
C ALA A 87 -4.57 -8.92 17.00
N ILE A 88 -3.83 -8.00 16.39
CA ILE A 88 -4.32 -6.66 16.01
C ILE A 88 -5.31 -6.77 14.85
N ALA A 89 -5.06 -7.63 13.88
CA ALA A 89 -5.98 -7.92 12.78
C ALA A 89 -7.32 -8.44 13.31
N LYS A 90 -7.28 -9.35 14.28
CA LYS A 90 -8.47 -9.93 14.91
C LYS A 90 -9.36 -8.90 15.61
N LYS A 91 -8.78 -7.88 16.21
CA LYS A 91 -9.55 -6.79 16.86
C LYS A 91 -10.26 -5.88 15.86
N SER A 92 -9.85 -5.88 14.61
CA SER A 92 -10.45 -5.08 13.54
C SER A 92 -11.78 -5.64 13.05
N ALA A 93 -12.02 -6.91 13.23
CA ALA A 93 -13.19 -7.60 12.71
C ALA A 93 -14.53 -7.19 13.33
N SER A 94 -14.51 -6.48 14.45
CA SER A 94 -15.75 -6.02 15.10
C SER A 94 -16.51 -4.95 14.30
N THR A 95 -16.00 -4.51 13.16
CA THR A 95 -16.55 -3.40 12.38
C THR A 95 -16.87 -3.73 10.92
N ASN A 96 -17.21 -4.98 10.61
CA ASN A 96 -17.50 -5.45 9.23
C ASN A 96 -16.33 -5.30 8.24
N SER A 97 -15.13 -5.15 8.71
CA SER A 97 -13.96 -5.06 7.85
C SER A 97 -13.32 -6.44 7.64
N THR A 98 -12.69 -6.61 6.52
CA THR A 98 -11.83 -7.75 6.23
C THR A 98 -10.75 -7.89 7.31
N TRP A 99 -10.47 -9.12 7.69
CA TRP A 99 -9.39 -9.43 8.62
C TRP A 99 -8.04 -9.30 7.92
N GLY A 100 -7.03 -8.90 8.65
CA GLY A 100 -5.69 -8.71 8.12
C GLY A 100 -5.45 -7.30 7.61
N SER A 101 -4.77 -7.20 6.49
CA SER A 101 -4.40 -5.93 5.88
C SER A 101 -5.59 -5.08 5.49
N THR A 102 -5.42 -3.79 5.62
CA THR A 102 -6.39 -2.76 5.25
C THR A 102 -5.71 -1.67 4.46
N ILE A 103 -6.52 -0.82 3.82
CA ILE A 103 -6.05 0.41 3.19
C ILE A 103 -6.76 1.56 3.89
N THR A 104 -6.01 2.46 4.51
CA THR A 104 -6.57 3.66 5.12
C THR A 104 -6.64 4.78 4.11
N LYS A 105 -7.80 5.41 4.02
CA LYS A 105 -8.04 6.65 3.30
C LYS A 105 -8.02 7.80 4.29
N PHE A 106 -6.99 8.63 4.24
CA PHE A 106 -6.86 9.86 5.02
C PHE A 106 -7.30 11.05 4.18
N ASN A 107 -8.04 11.97 4.77
CA ASN A 107 -8.26 13.29 4.20
C ASN A 107 -7.34 14.28 4.92
N TYR A 108 -6.44 14.88 4.16
CA TYR A 108 -5.48 15.86 4.64
C TYR A 108 -5.85 17.26 4.17
N SER A 109 -5.79 18.22 5.10
CA SER A 109 -5.96 19.64 4.80
C SER A 109 -4.60 20.34 4.74
N PRO A 110 -4.18 20.83 3.58
CA PRO A 110 -2.94 21.62 3.46
C PRO A 110 -2.98 22.91 4.27
N ASN A 111 -4.15 23.51 4.42
CA ASN A 111 -4.31 24.78 5.16
C ASN A 111 -4.07 24.62 6.67
N SER A 112 -4.62 23.59 7.29
CA SER A 112 -4.38 23.27 8.70
C SER A 112 -3.18 22.35 8.92
N ARG A 113 -2.64 21.76 7.86
CA ARG A 113 -1.54 20.77 7.88
C ARG A 113 -1.88 19.55 8.74
N THR A 114 -3.15 19.11 8.68
CA THR A 114 -3.67 18.03 9.53
C THR A 114 -4.50 17.03 8.76
N ILE A 115 -4.55 15.79 9.26
CA ILE A 115 -5.58 14.82 8.85
C ILE A 115 -6.91 15.23 9.46
N THR A 116 -7.90 15.45 8.62
CA THR A 116 -9.26 15.83 9.04
C THR A 116 -10.16 14.63 9.29
N SER A 117 -9.89 13.51 8.60
CA SER A 117 -10.60 12.24 8.82
C SER A 117 -9.79 11.06 8.30
N ALA A 118 -10.10 9.88 8.84
CA ALA A 118 -9.58 8.61 8.37
C ALA A 118 -10.69 7.56 8.31
N ALA A 119 -10.66 6.71 7.29
CA ALA A 119 -11.59 5.60 7.11
C ALA A 119 -10.90 4.45 6.35
N ASN A 120 -11.43 3.24 6.44
CA ASN A 120 -11.01 2.17 5.53
C ASN A 120 -11.42 2.53 4.09
N LEU A 121 -10.54 2.26 3.13
CA LEU A 121 -10.84 2.47 1.71
C LEU A 121 -11.94 1.52 1.24
N PHE A 122 -11.93 0.28 1.70
CA PHE A 122 -12.84 -0.75 1.21
C PHE A 122 -13.60 -1.44 2.34
N ASN A 123 -14.78 -1.93 2.00
CA ASN A 123 -15.65 -2.74 2.85
C ASN A 123 -16.31 -3.90 2.09
N ASN A 124 -15.99 -4.03 0.81
CA ASN A 124 -16.50 -5.09 -0.06
C ASN A 124 -15.34 -5.58 -0.94
N VAL A 125 -15.03 -6.87 -0.87
CA VAL A 125 -13.99 -7.49 -1.69
C VAL A 125 -14.55 -8.70 -2.40
N LYS A 126 -14.28 -8.78 -3.69
CA LYS A 126 -14.60 -9.93 -4.54
C LYS A 126 -13.36 -10.78 -4.70
N PHE A 127 -13.45 -12.03 -4.28
CA PHE A 127 -12.41 -13.03 -4.41
C PHE A 127 -12.68 -13.93 -5.60
N TRP A 128 -11.64 -14.41 -6.23
CA TRP A 128 -11.78 -15.28 -7.40
C TRP A 128 -11.89 -16.74 -6.98
N ASN A 129 -12.88 -17.43 -7.52
CA ASN A 129 -13.04 -18.86 -7.38
C ASN A 129 -12.45 -19.57 -8.61
N TYR A 130 -11.31 -20.20 -8.44
CA TYR A 130 -10.59 -20.86 -9.52
C TYR A 130 -11.32 -22.10 -10.09
N ASN A 131 -12.25 -22.70 -9.35
CA ASN A 131 -13.03 -23.84 -9.85
C ASN A 131 -14.18 -23.40 -10.75
N THR A 132 -14.83 -22.30 -10.44
CA THR A 132 -15.98 -21.81 -11.21
C THR A 132 -15.60 -20.69 -12.19
N ASN A 133 -14.39 -20.16 -12.11
CA ASN A 133 -13.91 -19.00 -12.84
C ASN A 133 -14.85 -17.79 -12.67
N GLN A 134 -15.27 -17.54 -11.44
CA GLN A 134 -16.17 -16.43 -11.09
C GLN A 134 -15.75 -15.75 -9.80
N TYR A 135 -16.13 -14.49 -9.64
CA TYR A 135 -15.99 -13.77 -8.38
C TYR A 135 -17.04 -14.22 -7.36
N GLN A 136 -16.63 -14.26 -6.10
CA GLN A 136 -17.47 -14.53 -4.94
C GLN A 136 -17.12 -13.60 -3.78
N ASP A 137 -18.01 -13.52 -2.76
CA ASP A 137 -17.82 -12.59 -1.63
C ASP A 137 -16.87 -13.12 -0.54
N THR A 138 -16.53 -14.38 -0.60
CA THR A 138 -15.63 -15.03 0.36
C THR A 138 -14.43 -15.60 -0.36
N PRO A 139 -13.26 -15.66 0.27
CA PRO A 139 -12.12 -16.37 -0.29
C PRO A 139 -12.48 -17.80 -0.62
N PHE A 140 -11.86 -18.31 -1.63
CA PHE A 140 -12.14 -19.64 -2.12
C PHE A 140 -11.38 -20.69 -1.28
N GLY A 141 -12.08 -21.73 -0.82
CA GLY A 141 -11.50 -22.78 0.05
C GLY A 141 -10.53 -23.73 -0.63
N GLY A 142 -10.28 -23.62 -1.93
CA GLY A 142 -9.23 -24.31 -2.68
C GLY A 142 -8.06 -23.41 -3.01
N GLU A 143 -8.07 -22.19 -2.53
CA GLU A 143 -6.97 -21.26 -2.65
C GLU A 143 -5.77 -21.66 -1.81
N PRO A 144 -4.67 -21.00 -2.11
CA PRO A 144 -3.37 -21.38 -1.56
C PRO A 144 -3.40 -21.66 -0.09
N LYS A 145 -2.61 -22.63 0.29
CA LYS A 145 -2.57 -23.36 1.56
C LYS A 145 -2.41 -22.54 2.84
N ASN A 146 -2.23 -21.21 2.72
CA ASN A 146 -1.88 -20.33 3.84
C ASN A 146 -3.06 -19.54 4.40
N ILE A 147 -4.24 -19.69 3.83
CA ILE A 147 -5.43 -19.13 4.46
C ILE A 147 -5.82 -20.05 5.61
N ALA A 148 -5.76 -19.52 6.84
CA ALA A 148 -6.17 -20.27 8.01
C ALA A 148 -7.58 -20.84 7.82
N LYS A 149 -7.75 -22.14 8.10
CA LYS A 149 -9.00 -22.86 7.89
C LYS A 149 -10.09 -22.51 8.91
N ASP A 150 -9.85 -21.55 9.78
CA ASP A 150 -10.87 -21.09 10.70
C ASP A 150 -11.87 -20.20 9.96
N SER A 151 -12.99 -19.91 10.58
CA SER A 151 -14.08 -19.10 10.03
C SER A 151 -13.67 -17.67 9.61
N PHE A 152 -12.43 -17.33 9.78
CA PHE A 152 -11.81 -16.03 9.50
C PHE A 152 -10.82 -16.06 8.35
N SER A 153 -10.72 -17.18 7.67
CA SER A 153 -9.78 -17.42 6.58
C SER A 153 -10.04 -16.60 5.32
N TRP A 154 -11.05 -15.77 5.30
CA TRP A 154 -11.36 -14.85 4.20
C TRP A 154 -10.80 -13.44 4.40
N GLY A 155 -9.83 -13.29 5.27
CA GLY A 155 -9.06 -12.07 5.39
C GLY A 155 -8.05 -11.92 4.28
N ILE A 156 -7.57 -10.71 4.15
CA ILE A 156 -6.45 -10.37 3.29
C ILE A 156 -5.20 -10.37 4.17
N SER A 157 -4.15 -11.05 3.74
CA SER A 157 -2.90 -11.08 4.47
C SER A 157 -2.08 -9.80 4.24
N ARG A 158 -0.86 -9.77 4.70
CA ARG A 158 0.02 -8.61 4.68
C ARG A 158 0.13 -8.00 3.28
N PHE A 159 -0.37 -6.77 3.09
CA PHE A 159 -0.07 -5.96 1.93
C PHE A 159 1.32 -5.35 2.05
N CYS A 160 2.02 -5.26 0.93
CA CYS A 160 3.25 -4.52 0.78
C CYS A 160 3.03 -3.24 -0.04
N SER A 161 3.92 -2.90 -0.93
CA SER A 161 3.84 -1.70 -1.74
C SER A 161 2.58 -1.64 -2.63
N ALA A 162 2.28 -0.47 -3.13
CA ALA A 162 1.07 -0.23 -3.92
C ALA A 162 1.27 0.87 -4.95
N THR A 163 0.40 0.85 -5.96
CA THR A 163 0.37 1.88 -6.99
C THR A 163 -1.01 2.53 -7.06
N PHE A 164 -1.07 3.85 -6.94
CA PHE A 164 -2.25 4.63 -7.26
C PHE A 164 -2.26 4.98 -8.74
N SER A 165 -3.25 4.49 -9.44
CA SER A 165 -3.52 4.82 -10.84
C SER A 165 -4.68 5.80 -10.92
N PRO A 166 -4.46 7.07 -11.33
CA PRO A 166 -5.51 8.08 -11.37
C PRO A 166 -6.57 7.76 -12.43
N ALA A 167 -7.71 8.44 -12.34
CA ALA A 167 -8.74 8.43 -13.37
C ALA A 167 -8.14 8.69 -14.76
N GLY A 168 -8.67 8.04 -15.78
CA GLY A 168 -8.14 8.09 -17.13
C GLY A 168 -7.05 7.05 -17.45
N THR A 169 -6.47 6.37 -16.44
CA THR A 169 -5.43 5.35 -16.68
C THR A 169 -5.96 4.15 -17.46
N PHE A 170 -7.17 3.69 -17.14
CA PHE A 170 -7.73 2.45 -17.65
C PHE A 170 -8.81 2.66 -18.72
N ILE A 171 -8.85 3.82 -19.34
CA ILE A 171 -9.78 4.11 -20.45
C ILE A 171 -9.00 4.50 -21.70
N TYR A 172 -9.52 4.11 -22.86
CA TYR A 172 -9.01 4.49 -24.16
C TYR A 172 -10.13 4.56 -25.19
N ASN A 173 -10.33 5.73 -25.80
CA ASN A 173 -11.40 6.00 -26.78
C ASN A 173 -12.80 5.56 -26.29
N GLY A 174 -13.11 5.82 -25.01
CA GLY A 174 -14.38 5.47 -24.38
C GLY A 174 -14.53 4.00 -23.98
N ILE A 175 -13.51 3.16 -24.20
CA ILE A 175 -13.48 1.76 -23.80
C ILE A 175 -12.61 1.62 -22.55
N GLY A 176 -13.16 1.02 -21.51
CA GLY A 176 -12.42 0.79 -20.26
C GLY A 176 -13.14 1.29 -19.02
N TYR A 177 -12.37 1.49 -17.94
CA TYR A 177 -12.80 2.09 -16.68
C TYR A 177 -12.15 3.47 -16.52
N ASP A 178 -12.97 4.49 -16.36
CA ASP A 178 -12.51 5.89 -16.29
C ASP A 178 -12.10 6.32 -14.86
N GLY A 179 -12.45 5.53 -13.84
CA GLY A 179 -12.13 5.84 -12.45
C GLY A 179 -10.67 5.51 -12.08
N ALA A 180 -10.28 5.95 -10.88
CA ALA A 180 -8.99 5.62 -10.29
C ALA A 180 -9.02 4.23 -9.66
N LEU A 181 -7.86 3.56 -9.65
CA LEU A 181 -7.64 2.30 -8.94
C LEU A 181 -6.37 2.38 -8.08
N PHE A 182 -6.41 1.67 -6.96
CA PHE A 182 -5.25 1.41 -6.11
C PHE A 182 -4.95 -0.08 -6.20
N THR A 183 -3.78 -0.43 -6.72
CA THR A 183 -3.34 -1.82 -6.91
C THR A 183 -2.26 -2.17 -5.90
N THR A 184 -2.35 -3.34 -5.30
CA THR A 184 -1.41 -3.87 -4.32
C THR A 184 -1.48 -5.39 -4.31
N GLY A 185 -0.60 -6.05 -3.60
CA GLY A 185 -0.63 -7.50 -3.41
C GLY A 185 -0.30 -7.90 -1.99
N GLU A 186 -0.64 -9.14 -1.67
CA GLU A 186 -0.17 -9.80 -0.44
C GLU A 186 1.30 -10.18 -0.61
N GLU A 187 2.07 -10.11 0.48
CA GLU A 187 3.49 -10.46 0.53
C GLU A 187 3.73 -11.47 1.66
N VAL A 188 3.32 -12.71 1.42
CA VAL A 188 3.42 -13.80 2.41
C VAL A 188 3.85 -15.15 1.78
N GLY A 189 4.46 -15.10 0.61
CA GLY A 189 4.94 -16.28 -0.15
C GLY A 189 4.13 -16.53 -1.42
N ASP A 190 4.44 -17.62 -2.12
CA ASP A 190 3.98 -17.97 -3.47
C ASP A 190 2.47 -18.12 -3.64
N SER A 191 1.74 -18.07 -2.57
CA SER A 191 0.28 -18.18 -2.59
C SER A 191 -0.41 -16.83 -2.38
N SER A 192 0.33 -15.76 -2.37
CA SER A 192 -0.18 -14.41 -2.23
C SER A 192 -0.96 -13.95 -3.45
N ARG A 193 -1.91 -13.05 -3.25
CA ARG A 193 -2.87 -12.62 -4.25
C ARG A 193 -2.70 -11.13 -4.55
N GLY A 194 -2.81 -10.77 -5.83
CA GLY A 194 -2.91 -9.37 -6.25
C GLY A 194 -4.34 -8.85 -6.14
N PHE A 195 -4.49 -7.55 -5.87
CA PHE A 195 -5.78 -6.87 -5.72
C PHE A 195 -5.79 -5.50 -6.40
N ALA A 196 -6.99 -5.06 -6.79
CA ALA A 196 -7.27 -3.69 -7.17
C ALA A 196 -8.48 -3.17 -6.39
N PHE A 197 -8.42 -1.93 -5.95
CA PHE A 197 -9.46 -1.26 -5.19
C PHE A 197 -9.90 0.02 -5.89
N ASP A 198 -11.22 0.25 -5.97
CA ASP A 198 -11.75 1.52 -6.41
C ASP A 198 -11.84 2.55 -5.26
N MET A 199 -12.17 3.78 -5.59
CA MET A 199 -12.30 4.85 -4.60
C MET A 199 -13.65 4.85 -3.88
N PHE A 200 -14.52 3.86 -4.19
CA PHE A 200 -15.90 3.76 -3.71
C PHE A 200 -16.12 2.61 -2.70
N GLY A 201 -15.07 1.94 -2.29
CA GLY A 201 -15.14 0.92 -1.24
C GLY A 201 -15.13 -0.52 -1.73
N ASN A 202 -14.87 -0.75 -3.00
CA ASN A 202 -14.86 -2.09 -3.56
C ASN A 202 -13.45 -2.53 -3.92
N GLY A 203 -13.18 -3.82 -3.74
CA GLY A 203 -11.93 -4.47 -4.10
C GLY A 203 -12.17 -5.74 -4.91
N TRP A 204 -11.19 -6.11 -5.71
CA TRP A 204 -11.21 -7.33 -6.52
C TRP A 204 -9.85 -7.99 -6.50
N GLN A 205 -9.84 -9.29 -6.25
CA GLN A 205 -8.66 -10.12 -6.52
C GLN A 205 -8.35 -10.11 -8.02
N LEU A 206 -7.09 -10.14 -8.39
CA LEU A 206 -6.61 -10.12 -9.78
C LEU A 206 -6.02 -11.49 -10.17
N PRO A 207 -6.86 -12.49 -10.53
CA PRO A 207 -6.40 -13.86 -10.70
C PRO A 207 -5.40 -14.05 -11.85
N ARG A 208 -5.40 -13.13 -12.82
CA ARG A 208 -4.51 -13.19 -13.98
C ARG A 208 -3.14 -12.53 -13.75
N MET A 209 -2.95 -11.90 -12.58
CA MET A 209 -1.64 -11.43 -12.13
C MET A 209 -0.76 -12.56 -11.57
N GLY A 210 -1.31 -13.80 -11.48
CA GLY A 210 -0.64 -14.90 -10.82
C GLY A 210 -0.78 -14.89 -9.30
N MET A 211 -0.02 -15.75 -8.66
CA MET A 211 0.11 -15.85 -7.21
C MET A 211 1.60 -15.87 -6.90
N LEU A 212 2.08 -14.82 -6.30
CA LEU A 212 3.48 -14.59 -5.95
C LEU A 212 3.54 -13.65 -4.75
N SER A 213 4.65 -13.65 -4.04
CA SER A 213 4.88 -12.69 -2.94
C SER A 213 5.06 -11.29 -3.53
N PHE A 214 3.94 -10.55 -3.67
CA PHE A 214 3.96 -9.26 -4.36
C PHE A 214 4.67 -8.19 -3.55
N GLU A 215 5.74 -7.63 -4.11
CA GLU A 215 6.23 -6.32 -3.67
C GLU A 215 5.28 -5.24 -4.21
N THR A 216 5.06 -5.15 -5.52
CA THR A 216 4.10 -4.20 -6.07
C THR A 216 3.37 -4.72 -7.31
N ILE A 217 2.25 -4.08 -7.64
CA ILE A 217 1.57 -4.19 -8.94
C ILE A 217 1.43 -2.78 -9.49
N ALA A 218 2.20 -2.46 -10.53
CA ALA A 218 2.32 -1.12 -11.11
C ALA A 218 1.75 -1.04 -12.54
N PRO A 219 0.46 -0.69 -12.72
CA PRO A 219 -0.09 -0.42 -14.03
C PRO A 219 0.57 0.80 -14.68
N THR A 220 0.87 0.68 -15.98
CA THR A 220 1.44 1.78 -16.73
C THR A 220 0.36 2.77 -17.18
N ARG A 221 0.70 4.05 -17.23
CA ARG A 221 -0.19 5.11 -17.73
C ARG A 221 -0.14 5.28 -19.26
N LYS A 222 0.40 4.30 -19.97
CA LYS A 222 0.53 4.39 -21.42
C LYS A 222 -0.86 4.37 -22.07
N PRO A 223 -1.21 5.36 -22.89
CA PRO A 223 -2.47 5.36 -23.62
C PRO A 223 -2.50 4.21 -24.63
N GLY A 224 -3.66 3.54 -24.75
CA GLY A 224 -3.89 2.42 -25.66
C GLY A 224 -4.99 1.50 -25.16
N ILE A 225 -5.42 0.60 -26.04
CA ILE A 225 -6.46 -0.38 -25.71
C ILE A 225 -5.93 -1.46 -24.73
N ASN A 226 -4.63 -1.70 -24.72
CA ASN A 226 -4.03 -2.64 -23.80
C ASN A 226 -3.80 -2.00 -22.42
N THR A 227 -4.01 -2.78 -21.38
CA THR A 227 -3.55 -2.50 -20.02
C THR A 227 -2.29 -3.30 -19.79
N VAL A 228 -1.24 -2.60 -19.41
CA VAL A 228 0.07 -3.19 -19.11
C VAL A 228 0.38 -2.89 -17.66
N ALA A 229 0.76 -3.91 -16.90
CA ALA A 229 1.23 -3.75 -15.53
C ALA A 229 2.52 -4.54 -15.33
N ILE A 230 3.41 -4.00 -14.50
CA ILE A 230 4.58 -4.71 -13.98
C ILE A 230 4.21 -5.19 -12.59
N ALA A 231 4.57 -6.42 -12.26
CA ALA A 231 4.53 -6.95 -10.91
C ALA A 231 5.90 -7.53 -10.58
N ASP A 232 6.41 -7.18 -9.44
CA ASP A 232 7.65 -7.73 -8.89
C ASP A 232 7.36 -8.53 -7.64
N GLU A 233 8.25 -9.45 -7.39
CA GLU A 233 8.15 -10.43 -6.32
C GLU A 233 9.24 -10.15 -5.28
N ASP A 234 8.84 -10.00 -4.01
CA ASP A 234 9.72 -10.09 -2.86
C ASP A 234 9.64 -11.49 -2.26
N GLY A 235 10.29 -12.41 -2.92
CA GLY A 235 10.42 -13.81 -2.51
C GLY A 235 11.77 -14.06 -1.85
N SER A 236 12.63 -14.83 -2.50
CA SER A 236 14.00 -15.05 -2.05
C SER A 236 15.01 -14.54 -3.07
N ALA A 237 16.25 -14.40 -2.66
CA ALA A 237 17.34 -13.94 -3.53
C ALA A 237 17.60 -14.87 -4.74
N THR A 238 16.98 -16.05 -4.79
CA THR A 238 17.22 -17.07 -5.83
C THR A 238 16.01 -17.39 -6.68
N ASP A 239 14.81 -16.90 -6.34
CA ASP A 239 13.57 -17.27 -7.02
C ASP A 239 12.61 -16.09 -7.30
N SER A 240 12.94 -14.87 -6.85
CA SER A 240 12.15 -13.68 -7.17
C SER A 240 12.24 -13.31 -8.65
N GLN A 241 11.11 -12.94 -9.23
CA GLN A 241 10.98 -12.66 -10.66
C GLN A 241 10.28 -11.32 -10.92
N LEU A 242 10.59 -10.74 -12.06
CA LEU A 242 9.89 -9.59 -12.60
C LEU A 242 8.87 -10.05 -13.64
N HIS A 243 7.61 -9.69 -13.42
CA HIS A 243 6.49 -10.10 -14.24
C HIS A 243 5.92 -8.93 -15.05
N LEU A 244 5.45 -9.24 -16.26
CA LEU A 244 4.76 -8.29 -17.12
C LEU A 244 3.37 -8.85 -17.44
N TYR A 245 2.34 -8.14 -17.04
CA TYR A 245 0.96 -8.44 -17.40
C TYR A 245 0.53 -7.60 -18.59
N ILE A 246 -0.16 -8.22 -19.55
CA ILE A 246 -0.76 -7.52 -20.69
C ILE A 246 -2.20 -7.99 -20.87
N GLY A 247 -3.14 -7.11 -20.58
CA GLY A 247 -4.57 -7.32 -20.77
C GLY A 247 -5.17 -6.31 -21.73
N LYS A 248 -6.48 -6.36 -21.92
CA LYS A 248 -7.20 -5.49 -22.85
C LYS A 248 -8.40 -4.83 -22.19
N LYS A 249 -8.47 -3.51 -22.27
CA LYS A 249 -9.64 -2.73 -21.82
C LYS A 249 -10.90 -3.16 -22.57
N GLN A 250 -12.03 -3.21 -21.87
CA GLN A 250 -13.29 -3.62 -22.47
C GLN A 250 -14.46 -2.75 -21.95
N SER A 251 -15.57 -2.74 -22.66
CA SER A 251 -16.70 -1.86 -22.36
C SER A 251 -17.66 -2.43 -21.31
N THR A 252 -17.57 -3.72 -21.01
CA THR A 252 -18.50 -4.45 -20.15
C THR A 252 -17.80 -5.18 -19.01
N GLY A 253 -18.56 -5.66 -18.03
CA GLY A 253 -18.05 -6.38 -16.88
C GLY A 253 -17.87 -5.50 -15.64
N SER A 254 -17.18 -6.05 -14.64
CA SER A 254 -16.80 -5.33 -13.42
C SER A 254 -15.80 -4.21 -13.69
N VAL A 255 -15.45 -3.46 -12.67
CA VAL A 255 -14.42 -2.41 -12.75
C VAL A 255 -13.09 -2.96 -13.27
N VAL A 256 -12.63 -4.08 -12.72
CA VAL A 256 -11.35 -4.69 -13.12
C VAL A 256 -11.41 -5.36 -14.49
N ASP A 257 -12.59 -5.85 -14.91
CA ASP A 257 -12.80 -6.34 -16.26
C ASP A 257 -12.68 -5.19 -17.27
N LYS A 258 -13.39 -4.10 -17.02
CA LYS A 258 -13.29 -2.89 -17.86
C LYS A 258 -11.87 -2.35 -17.91
N ALA A 259 -11.17 -2.35 -16.78
CA ALA A 259 -9.78 -1.93 -16.70
C ALA A 259 -8.80 -2.83 -17.47
N GLY A 260 -9.26 -4.02 -17.94
CA GLY A 260 -8.39 -4.99 -18.61
C GLY A 260 -7.40 -5.68 -17.68
N LEU A 261 -7.79 -5.88 -16.42
CA LEU A 261 -6.95 -6.52 -15.39
C LEU A 261 -7.28 -7.99 -15.15
N THR A 262 -8.27 -8.56 -15.89
CA THR A 262 -8.77 -9.93 -15.67
C THR A 262 -8.71 -10.82 -16.90
N ASN A 263 -8.32 -10.30 -18.04
CA ASN A 263 -8.38 -11.00 -19.34
C ASN A 263 -7.04 -11.09 -20.06
N GLY A 264 -5.95 -10.76 -19.39
CA GLY A 264 -4.61 -10.76 -19.95
C GLY A 264 -3.80 -12.01 -19.64
N ASP A 265 -2.57 -11.98 -20.12
CA ASP A 265 -1.55 -12.99 -19.86
C ASP A 265 -0.41 -12.38 -19.04
N LEU A 266 0.20 -13.22 -18.22
CA LEU A 266 1.36 -12.90 -17.40
C LEU A 266 2.61 -13.48 -18.02
N TYR A 267 3.63 -12.67 -18.16
CA TYR A 267 4.93 -13.02 -18.72
C TYR A 267 6.01 -12.81 -17.67
N VAL A 268 7.00 -13.66 -17.66
CA VAL A 268 8.23 -13.45 -16.86
C VAL A 268 9.27 -12.77 -17.74
N LEU A 269 9.94 -11.77 -17.18
CA LEU A 269 11.06 -11.15 -17.86
C LEU A 269 12.23 -12.15 -17.94
N ASN A 270 12.56 -12.54 -19.14
CA ASN A 270 13.72 -13.40 -19.39
C ASN A 270 14.83 -12.54 -19.99
N ALA A 271 15.92 -12.36 -19.26
CA ALA A 271 17.10 -11.63 -19.72
C ALA A 271 17.96 -12.41 -20.75
N GLY A 272 17.53 -13.60 -21.15
CA GLY A 272 18.25 -14.45 -22.10
C GLY A 272 19.53 -15.04 -21.50
N SER A 273 20.56 -15.18 -22.33
CA SER A 273 21.88 -15.66 -21.92
C SER A 273 22.80 -14.56 -21.38
N ILE A 274 22.26 -13.55 -20.71
CA ILE A 274 23.13 -12.68 -19.93
C ILE A 274 23.83 -13.60 -18.93
N PRO A 275 25.17 -13.71 -18.97
CA PRO A 275 25.89 -14.47 -17.97
C PRO A 275 25.39 -13.96 -16.63
N THR A 276 25.04 -14.89 -15.75
CA THR A 276 24.73 -14.50 -14.35
C THR A 276 25.87 -13.61 -13.93
N ASP A 277 25.65 -12.32 -13.94
CA ASP A 277 26.54 -11.43 -13.27
C ASP A 277 26.68 -11.99 -11.87
N ASN A 278 27.89 -12.08 -11.41
CA ASN A 278 28.13 -12.22 -9.98
C ASN A 278 27.52 -10.94 -9.37
N ILE A 279 26.23 -10.93 -9.28
CA ILE A 279 25.48 -9.87 -8.67
C ILE A 279 25.68 -10.08 -7.18
N PHE A 280 26.76 -9.40 -6.71
CA PHE A 280 27.10 -9.11 -5.32
C PHE A 280 27.58 -10.22 -4.44
#